data_0e413e0b6bcbaf3ee3fe5ab72485bf7d
#
_entry.id   0e413e0b6bcbaf3ee3fe5ab72485bf7d
#
_cell.length_a   1.000
_cell.length_b   1.000
_cell.length_c   1.000
_cell.angle_alpha   90.00
_cell.angle_beta   90.00
_cell.angle_gamma   90.00
#
_symmetry.space_group_name_H-M   'P 1'
#
loop_
_entity.id
_entity.type
_entity.pdbx_description
1 polymer ?
#
loop_
_entity_poly.entity_id
_entity_poly.type
_entity_poly.pdbx_seq_one_letter_code
_entity_poly.pdbx_strand_id
1 'polypeptide(L)'
;MGELRRLLEVLRSVADEVDAQEPGPAATGDAPGLSRVPALVQEIEATGVCVDLSTSGTAGPLDPSVDLTAYRIIQESLTNVTRHAGPGTTATVRCGWDDGSLVLDITDDGAGTPAHVTRGLSSGFGFVGLRERVKLVGGSLDVEPGAASGYHVHAVLPAVPR
;
A
#
# COMPACT_ATOMS: atom_id res chain seq x y z
N MET A 1 -5.70 -35.17 -7.76
CA MET A 1 -4.35 -34.63 -8.10
C MET A 1 -4.31 -33.11 -8.36
N GLY A 2 -5.42 -32.40 -8.29
CA GLY A 2 -5.49 -30.96 -8.54
C GLY A 2 -5.19 -30.04 -7.35
N GLU A 3 -5.39 -30.49 -6.13
CA GLU A 3 -5.27 -29.62 -4.93
C GLU A 3 -3.82 -29.36 -4.52
N LEU A 4 -2.95 -30.32 -4.64
CA LEU A 4 -1.51 -30.16 -4.36
C LEU A 4 -0.82 -29.20 -5.32
N ARG A 5 -1.24 -29.18 -6.61
CA ARG A 5 -0.74 -28.18 -7.56
C ARG A 5 -1.20 -26.77 -7.25
N ARG A 6 -2.45 -26.61 -6.82
CA ARG A 6 -2.97 -25.30 -6.36
C ARG A 6 -2.27 -24.81 -5.11
N LEU A 7 -2.01 -25.68 -4.15
CA LEU A 7 -1.26 -25.36 -2.93
C LEU A 7 0.18 -24.96 -3.26
N LEU A 8 0.83 -25.68 -4.19
CA LEU A 8 2.18 -25.33 -4.65
C LEU A 8 2.23 -24.04 -5.48
N GLU A 9 1.21 -23.73 -6.27
CA GLU A 9 1.10 -22.44 -6.96
C GLU A 9 0.87 -21.30 -5.98
N VAL A 10 0.02 -21.48 -4.98
CA VAL A 10 -0.21 -20.49 -3.93
C VAL A 10 1.05 -20.30 -3.08
N LEU A 11 1.73 -21.38 -2.69
CA LEU A 11 2.99 -21.29 -1.95
C LEU A 11 4.11 -20.65 -2.80
N ARG A 12 4.12 -20.89 -4.10
CA ARG A 12 5.10 -20.30 -5.01
C ARG A 12 4.82 -18.82 -5.26
N SER A 13 3.55 -18.43 -5.40
CA SER A 13 3.19 -17.01 -5.52
C SER A 13 3.46 -16.25 -4.22
N VAL A 14 3.25 -16.86 -3.06
CA VAL A 14 3.61 -16.29 -1.77
C VAL A 14 5.14 -16.22 -1.59
N ALA A 15 5.88 -17.22 -2.07
CA ALA A 15 7.33 -17.21 -2.04
C ALA A 15 7.91 -16.18 -3.02
N ASP A 16 7.35 -16.05 -4.23
CA ASP A 16 7.75 -15.05 -5.21
C ASP A 16 7.42 -13.62 -4.76
N GLU A 17 6.32 -13.42 -4.00
CA GLU A 17 5.99 -12.13 -3.38
C GLU A 17 6.88 -11.83 -2.18
N VAL A 18 7.33 -12.83 -1.44
CA VAL A 18 8.29 -12.67 -0.34
C VAL A 18 9.70 -12.44 -0.89
N ASP A 19 10.09 -13.13 -1.96
CA ASP A 19 11.41 -12.98 -2.61
C ASP A 19 11.52 -11.67 -3.42
N ALA A 20 10.41 -11.15 -3.97
CA ALA A 20 10.38 -9.83 -4.60
C ALA A 20 10.50 -8.68 -3.58
N GLN A 21 10.49 -8.98 -2.30
CA GLN A 21 10.58 -8.05 -1.19
C GLN A 21 11.91 -8.08 -0.43
N GLU A 22 12.81 -9.03 -0.75
CA GLU A 22 14.18 -8.98 -0.28
C GLU A 22 14.97 -7.98 -1.16
N PRO A 23 15.59 -6.95 -0.59
CA PRO A 23 16.55 -6.16 -1.33
C PRO A 23 17.74 -7.07 -1.64
N GLY A 24 17.91 -7.44 -2.90
CA GLY A 24 19.12 -8.13 -3.35
C GLY A 24 20.37 -7.37 -2.89
N PRO A 25 21.45 -8.07 -2.54
CA PRO A 25 22.69 -7.43 -2.10
C PRO A 25 23.34 -6.77 -3.31
N ALA A 26 23.11 -5.53 -3.54
CA ALA A 26 23.87 -4.56 -4.30
C ALA A 26 22.97 -3.45 -4.90
N ALA A 27 22.41 -2.65 -4.05
CA ALA A 27 22.23 -1.25 -4.36
C ALA A 27 22.52 -0.51 -3.06
N THR A 28 23.69 0.03 -2.97
CA THR A 28 24.02 1.16 -2.12
C THR A 28 23.14 2.33 -2.59
N GLY A 29 21.88 2.28 -2.26
CA GLY A 29 20.88 3.27 -2.61
C GLY A 29 19.73 3.12 -1.65
N ASP A 30 19.37 4.19 -0.98
CA ASP A 30 18.31 4.33 -0.01
C ASP A 30 17.12 3.38 -0.27
N ALA A 31 16.72 2.65 0.76
CA ALA A 31 15.44 1.94 0.77
C ALA A 31 14.33 2.93 0.36
N PRO A 32 13.35 2.49 -0.45
CA PRO A 32 12.31 3.39 -0.90
C PRO A 32 11.52 3.94 0.30
N GLY A 33 11.31 5.23 0.32
CA GLY A 33 10.55 5.95 1.31
C GLY A 33 9.57 6.92 0.68
N LEU A 34 8.97 7.78 1.48
CA LEU A 34 7.97 8.77 1.03
C LEU A 34 8.49 9.70 -0.06
N SER A 35 9.79 9.96 -0.10
CA SER A 35 10.44 10.75 -1.16
C SER A 35 10.25 10.16 -2.56
N ARG A 36 9.98 8.87 -2.67
CA ARG A 36 9.74 8.17 -3.94
C ARG A 36 8.27 8.10 -4.35
N VAL A 37 7.36 8.53 -3.50
CA VAL A 37 5.93 8.51 -3.79
C VAL A 37 5.57 9.29 -5.06
N PRO A 38 6.13 10.49 -5.34
CA PRO A 38 5.84 11.18 -6.59
C PRO A 38 6.20 10.38 -7.85
N ALA A 39 7.31 9.65 -7.84
CA ALA A 39 7.69 8.78 -8.95
C ALA A 39 6.72 7.58 -9.09
N LEU A 40 6.33 6.97 -7.98
CA LEU A 40 5.31 5.93 -7.96
C LEU A 40 3.98 6.42 -8.54
N VAL A 41 3.54 7.63 -8.16
CA VAL A 41 2.32 8.23 -8.70
C VAL A 41 2.38 8.34 -10.22
N GLN A 42 3.50 8.79 -10.78
CA GLN A 42 3.68 8.87 -12.24
C GLN A 42 3.57 7.49 -12.92
N GLU A 43 4.13 6.45 -12.31
CA GLU A 43 4.02 5.08 -12.82
C GLU A 43 2.57 4.60 -12.81
N ILE A 44 1.82 4.88 -11.76
CA ILE A 44 0.40 4.52 -11.65
C ILE A 44 -0.45 5.31 -12.65
N GLU A 45 -0.20 6.60 -12.80
CA GLU A 45 -0.92 7.44 -13.77
C GLU A 45 -0.71 7.00 -15.22
N ALA A 46 0.45 6.44 -15.53
CA ALA A 46 0.73 5.84 -16.83
C ALA A 46 -0.19 4.63 -17.16
N THR A 47 -0.82 4.03 -16.17
CA THR A 47 -1.82 2.96 -16.36
C THR A 47 -3.23 3.46 -16.64
N GLY A 48 -3.46 4.77 -16.58
CA GLY A 48 -4.78 5.40 -16.79
C GLY A 48 -5.55 5.69 -15.49
N VAL A 49 -4.97 5.42 -14.33
CA VAL A 49 -5.51 5.81 -13.02
C VAL A 49 -5.09 7.24 -12.72
N CYS A 50 -6.02 8.10 -12.31
CA CYS A 50 -5.68 9.43 -11.81
C CYS A 50 -5.32 9.34 -10.33
N VAL A 51 -4.29 10.05 -9.90
CA VAL A 51 -3.88 10.08 -8.48
C VAL A 51 -3.85 11.51 -7.97
N ASP A 52 -4.65 11.78 -6.95
CA ASP A 52 -4.63 13.05 -6.21
C ASP A 52 -3.80 12.85 -4.93
N LEU A 53 -2.58 13.38 -4.93
CA LEU A 53 -1.64 13.30 -3.82
C LEU A 53 -1.60 14.62 -3.07
N SER A 54 -1.87 14.59 -1.77
CA SER A 54 -1.79 15.75 -0.90
C SER A 54 -1.03 15.45 0.39
N THR A 55 -0.33 16.47 0.88
CA THR A 55 0.40 16.42 2.15
C THR A 55 -0.04 17.58 3.02
N SER A 56 -0.26 17.31 4.31
CA SER A 56 -0.65 18.31 5.30
C SER A 56 0.18 18.18 6.57
N GLY A 57 0.24 19.26 7.35
CA GLY A 57 1.06 19.32 8.55
C GLY A 57 2.54 19.58 8.27
N THR A 58 3.35 19.55 9.29
CA THR A 58 4.80 19.73 9.19
C THR A 58 5.50 18.38 9.22
N ALA A 59 6.11 18.01 8.11
CA ALA A 59 6.87 16.77 8.00
C ALA A 59 7.95 16.68 9.09
N GLY A 60 7.88 15.64 9.89
CA GLY A 60 8.90 15.27 10.86
C GLY A 60 9.83 14.19 10.36
N PRO A 61 10.95 13.95 11.06
CA PRO A 61 11.83 12.84 10.73
C PRO A 61 11.10 11.50 10.98
N LEU A 62 11.30 10.55 10.08
CA LEU A 62 10.84 9.18 10.22
C LEU A 62 12.03 8.24 10.45
N ASP A 63 11.81 7.23 11.27
CA ASP A 63 12.70 6.08 11.28
C ASP A 63 12.69 5.43 9.87
N PRO A 64 13.83 4.97 9.33
CA PRO A 64 13.89 4.34 8.01
C PRO A 64 12.91 3.17 7.83
N SER A 65 12.65 2.40 8.88
CA SER A 65 11.67 1.30 8.84
C SER A 65 10.23 1.80 8.72
N VAL A 66 9.91 2.91 9.34
CA VAL A 66 8.59 3.58 9.24
C VAL A 66 8.42 4.20 7.86
N ASP A 67 9.44 4.87 7.34
CA ASP A 67 9.43 5.49 6.02
C ASP A 67 9.21 4.44 4.91
N LEU A 68 9.93 3.32 4.98
CA LEU A 68 9.74 2.18 4.08
C LEU A 68 8.33 1.59 4.21
N THR A 69 7.83 1.43 5.43
CA THR A 69 6.49 0.89 5.68
C THR A 69 5.41 1.81 5.10
N ALA A 70 5.54 3.12 5.29
CA ALA A 70 4.65 4.11 4.69
C ALA A 70 4.63 4.03 3.16
N TYR A 71 5.81 3.95 2.53
CA TYR A 71 5.92 3.77 1.09
C TYR A 71 5.22 2.49 0.61
N ARG A 72 5.42 1.36 1.30
CA ARG A 72 4.81 0.08 0.94
C ARG A 72 3.29 0.08 1.07
N ILE A 73 2.74 0.77 2.06
CA ILE A 73 1.28 0.93 2.20
C ILE A 73 0.71 1.68 0.97
N ILE A 74 1.32 2.78 0.58
CA ILE A 74 0.90 3.56 -0.58
C ILE A 74 1.06 2.74 -1.87
N GLN A 75 2.18 2.07 -2.04
CA GLN A 75 2.47 1.22 -3.20
C GLN A 75 1.44 0.10 -3.35
N GLU A 76 1.16 -0.65 -2.29
CA GLU A 76 0.17 -1.75 -2.33
C GLU A 76 -1.23 -1.23 -2.60
N SER A 77 -1.60 -0.12 -1.97
CA SER A 77 -2.91 0.52 -2.18
C SER A 77 -3.10 0.95 -3.64
N LEU A 78 -2.15 1.65 -4.22
CA LEU A 78 -2.23 2.11 -5.62
C LEU A 78 -2.14 0.95 -6.62
N THR A 79 -1.34 -0.07 -6.34
CA THR A 79 -1.28 -1.29 -7.16
C THR A 79 -2.63 -2.01 -7.15
N ASN A 80 -3.29 -2.09 -6.00
CA ASN A 80 -4.63 -2.67 -5.89
C ASN A 80 -5.67 -1.88 -6.69
N VAL A 81 -5.61 -0.56 -6.67
CA VAL A 81 -6.48 0.30 -7.50
C VAL A 81 -6.28 -0.04 -8.99
N THR A 82 -5.04 -0.16 -9.43
CA THR A 82 -4.73 -0.50 -10.84
C THR A 82 -5.29 -1.86 -11.23
N ARG A 83 -5.15 -2.86 -10.36
CA ARG A 83 -5.58 -4.23 -10.63
C ARG A 83 -7.10 -4.41 -10.58
N HIS A 84 -7.78 -3.73 -9.68
CA HIS A 84 -9.19 -4.01 -9.36
C HIS A 84 -10.16 -2.96 -9.88
N ALA A 85 -9.75 -1.71 -9.95
CA ALA A 85 -10.58 -0.62 -10.44
C ALA A 85 -10.27 -0.23 -11.90
N GLY A 86 -8.99 -0.25 -12.26
CA GLY A 86 -8.54 -0.04 -13.63
C GLY A 86 -8.58 1.43 -14.11
N PRO A 87 -8.36 1.64 -15.41
CA PRO A 87 -8.31 2.98 -16.01
C PRO A 87 -9.60 3.78 -15.78
N GLY A 88 -9.47 5.09 -15.62
CA GLY A 88 -10.58 6.00 -15.36
C GLY A 88 -10.95 6.16 -13.89
N THR A 89 -10.31 5.39 -13.00
CA THR A 89 -10.46 5.52 -11.55
C THR A 89 -9.63 6.68 -11.02
N THR A 90 -10.13 7.37 -10.01
CA THR A 90 -9.38 8.36 -9.25
C THR A 90 -9.05 7.80 -7.87
N ALA A 91 -7.76 7.75 -7.55
CA ALA A 91 -7.26 7.44 -6.22
C ALA A 91 -6.82 8.72 -5.51
N THR A 92 -7.17 8.88 -4.26
CA THR A 92 -6.76 9.99 -3.42
C THR A 92 -5.80 9.48 -2.35
N VAL A 93 -4.60 10.05 -2.28
CA VAL A 93 -3.58 9.75 -1.28
C VAL A 93 -3.33 10.98 -0.43
N ARG A 94 -3.62 10.89 0.85
CA ARG A 94 -3.38 11.95 1.83
C ARG A 94 -2.35 11.50 2.85
N CYS A 95 -1.29 12.29 2.99
CA CYS A 95 -0.25 12.11 3.99
C CYS A 95 -0.37 13.27 4.99
N GLY A 96 -0.87 13.00 6.18
CA GLY A 96 -1.04 13.98 7.25
C GLY A 96 0.01 13.79 8.35
N TRP A 97 0.65 14.87 8.76
CA TRP A 97 1.54 14.89 9.91
C TRP A 97 0.82 15.53 11.08
N ASP A 98 0.62 14.78 12.14
CA ASP A 98 -0.10 15.23 13.33
C ASP A 98 0.59 14.68 14.59
N ASP A 99 0.97 15.60 15.47
CA ASP A 99 1.47 15.37 16.85
C ASP A 99 2.31 14.09 17.06
N GLY A 100 3.39 13.96 16.27
CA GLY A 100 4.30 12.82 16.36
C GLY A 100 3.83 11.56 15.61
N SER A 101 2.86 11.71 14.74
CA SER A 101 2.36 10.62 13.89
C SER A 101 2.30 11.01 12.42
N LEU A 102 2.49 10.03 11.56
CA LEU A 102 2.16 10.11 10.15
C LEU A 102 0.86 9.35 9.92
N VAL A 103 -0.14 10.04 9.42
CA VAL A 103 -1.44 9.46 9.05
C VAL A 103 -1.52 9.34 7.53
N LEU A 104 -1.81 8.16 7.06
CA LEU A 104 -2.06 7.88 5.64
C LEU A 104 -3.53 7.55 5.44
N ASP A 105 -4.17 8.28 4.54
CA ASP A 105 -5.53 7.99 4.06
C ASP A 105 -5.50 7.81 2.55
N ILE A 106 -5.85 6.62 2.09
CA ILE A 106 -5.87 6.29 0.66
C ILE A 106 -7.26 5.75 0.32
N THR A 107 -7.91 6.42 -0.61
CA THR A 107 -9.25 6.05 -1.09
C THR A 107 -9.27 5.97 -2.60
N ASP A 108 -10.13 5.17 -3.16
CA ASP A 108 -10.43 5.18 -4.58
C ASP A 108 -11.94 5.27 -4.83
N ASP A 109 -12.32 5.88 -5.94
CA ASP A 109 -13.69 6.02 -6.39
C ASP A 109 -14.10 4.89 -7.35
N GLY A 110 -13.24 3.90 -7.49
CA GLY A 110 -13.38 2.82 -8.46
C GLY A 110 -14.81 2.33 -8.52
N ALA A 111 -15.42 2.42 -9.70
CA ALA A 111 -16.67 1.72 -10.01
C ALA A 111 -16.42 0.20 -9.92
N GLY A 112 -15.65 -0.14 -8.89
CA GLY A 112 -15.09 -1.44 -8.67
C GLY A 112 -16.15 -2.49 -8.68
N THR A 113 -15.81 -3.60 -9.22
CA THR A 113 -16.49 -4.87 -9.07
C THR A 113 -17.05 -4.96 -7.65
N PRO A 114 -18.35 -5.22 -7.47
CA PRO A 114 -18.95 -5.28 -6.15
C PRO A 114 -18.14 -6.10 -5.17
N ALA A 115 -18.02 -5.67 -3.94
CA ALA A 115 -17.17 -6.24 -2.90
C ALA A 115 -17.33 -7.76 -2.65
N HIS A 116 -18.42 -8.36 -3.14
CA HIS A 116 -18.65 -9.81 -3.08
C HIS A 116 -17.88 -10.61 -4.13
N VAL A 117 -17.35 -9.99 -5.18
CA VAL A 117 -16.54 -10.67 -6.20
C VAL A 117 -15.06 -10.69 -5.81
N THR A 118 -14.62 -9.73 -5.00
CA THR A 118 -13.23 -9.58 -4.57
C THR A 118 -12.88 -10.30 -3.27
N ARG A 119 -13.81 -11.02 -2.64
CA ARG A 119 -13.49 -11.89 -1.49
C ARG A 119 -12.68 -13.14 -1.87
N GLY A 120 -12.35 -13.31 -3.14
CA GLY A 120 -11.50 -14.36 -3.66
C GLY A 120 -10.04 -13.95 -3.72
N LEU A 121 -9.29 -14.28 -2.69
CA LEU A 121 -7.88 -14.70 -2.71
C LEU A 121 -6.75 -13.71 -3.06
N SER A 122 -6.95 -12.59 -3.75
CA SER A 122 -5.79 -11.77 -4.17
C SER A 122 -5.61 -10.45 -3.42
N SER A 123 -6.66 -9.85 -2.88
CA SER A 123 -6.55 -8.58 -2.15
C SER A 123 -6.23 -8.72 -0.65
N GLY A 124 -6.32 -9.92 -0.10
CA GLY A 124 -6.08 -10.18 1.32
C GLY A 124 -4.60 -10.35 1.68
N PHE A 125 -3.79 -10.88 0.78
CA PHE A 125 -2.40 -11.27 1.11
C PHE A 125 -1.43 -10.09 1.17
N GLY A 126 -1.53 -9.11 0.29
CA GLY A 126 -0.66 -7.93 0.30
C GLY A 126 -0.79 -7.13 1.61
N PHE A 127 -2.01 -6.92 2.09
CA PHE A 127 -2.23 -6.21 3.35
C PHE A 127 -1.98 -7.04 4.61
N VAL A 128 -2.01 -8.37 4.54
CA VAL A 128 -1.67 -9.24 5.69
C VAL A 128 -0.21 -9.01 6.09
N GLY A 129 0.71 -9.11 5.17
CA GLY A 129 2.13 -8.85 5.44
C GLY A 129 2.40 -7.40 5.87
N LEU A 130 1.69 -6.43 5.28
CA LEU A 130 1.79 -5.04 5.67
C LEU A 130 1.27 -4.77 7.09
N ARG A 131 0.17 -5.39 7.50
CA ARG A 131 -0.33 -5.28 8.88
C ARG A 131 0.69 -5.75 9.91
N GLU A 132 1.40 -6.85 9.63
CA GLU A 132 2.46 -7.32 10.50
C GLU A 132 3.64 -6.33 10.56
N ARG A 133 4.06 -5.78 9.42
CA ARG A 133 5.11 -4.74 9.38
C ARG A 133 4.71 -3.48 10.13
N VAL A 134 3.47 -3.02 9.95
CA VAL A 134 2.94 -1.85 10.65
C VAL A 134 2.94 -2.05 12.16
N LYS A 135 2.54 -3.23 12.65
CA LYS A 135 2.61 -3.56 14.08
C LYS A 135 4.05 -3.55 14.61
N LEU A 136 5.00 -4.07 13.82
CA LEU A 136 6.42 -4.10 14.22
C LEU A 136 7.01 -2.70 14.39
N VAL A 137 6.54 -1.71 13.63
CA VAL A 137 6.97 -0.31 13.78
C VAL A 137 6.11 0.49 14.78
N GLY A 138 5.14 -0.16 15.43
CA GLY A 138 4.29 0.46 16.45
C GLY A 138 3.11 1.25 15.89
N GLY A 139 2.72 0.99 14.65
CA GLY A 139 1.58 1.63 13.99
C GLY A 139 0.31 0.79 13.95
N SER A 140 -0.70 1.31 13.25
CA SER A 140 -1.96 0.62 12.94
C SER A 140 -2.31 0.75 11.45
N LEU A 141 -2.99 -0.25 10.92
CA LEU A 141 -3.43 -0.29 9.52
C LEU A 141 -4.83 -0.91 9.45
N ASP A 142 -5.77 -0.15 8.95
CA ASP A 142 -7.13 -0.57 8.67
C ASP A 142 -7.43 -0.50 7.18
N VAL A 143 -8.11 -1.50 6.67
CA VAL A 143 -8.53 -1.57 5.27
C VAL A 143 -10.02 -1.92 5.25
N GLU A 144 -10.83 -1.04 4.71
CA GLU A 144 -12.28 -1.15 4.71
C GLU A 144 -12.83 -0.91 3.29
N PRO A 145 -14.02 -1.43 2.98
CA PRO A 145 -14.73 -1.01 1.79
C PRO A 145 -15.00 0.51 1.85
N GLY A 146 -14.83 1.19 0.72
CA GLY A 146 -15.18 2.60 0.61
C GLY A 146 -16.68 2.85 0.78
N ALA A 147 -17.05 4.06 1.20
CA ALA A 147 -18.44 4.41 1.52
C ALA A 147 -19.41 4.28 0.32
N ALA A 148 -18.95 4.55 -0.89
CA ALA A 148 -19.74 4.44 -2.12
C ALA A 148 -19.25 3.27 -3.00
N SER A 149 -17.96 3.17 -3.19
CA SER A 149 -17.28 2.13 -3.98
C SER A 149 -15.77 2.17 -3.65
N GLY A 150 -15.02 1.17 -4.10
CA GLY A 150 -13.59 1.09 -3.88
C GLY A 150 -13.21 0.70 -2.46
N TYR A 151 -12.01 1.09 -2.04
CA TYR A 151 -11.46 0.78 -0.73
C TYR A 151 -10.96 2.04 -0.03
N HIS A 152 -10.98 1.99 1.29
CA HIS A 152 -10.35 2.97 2.16
C HIS A 152 -9.25 2.28 2.97
N VAL A 153 -8.04 2.77 2.82
CA VAL A 153 -6.87 2.35 3.61
C VAL A 153 -6.51 3.48 4.55
N HIS A 154 -6.53 3.20 5.84
CA HIS A 154 -6.16 4.14 6.88
C HIS A 154 -5.01 3.57 7.69
N ALA A 155 -3.92 4.31 7.81
CA ALA A 155 -2.77 3.91 8.60
C ALA A 155 -2.29 5.05 9.48
N VAL A 156 -1.88 4.71 10.70
CA VAL A 156 -1.21 5.63 11.63
C VAL A 156 0.15 5.05 11.98
N LEU A 157 1.20 5.79 11.68
CA LEU A 157 2.58 5.38 11.91
C LEU A 157 3.27 6.35 12.87
N PRO A 158 4.13 5.88 13.78
CA PRO A 158 4.85 6.76 14.68
C PRO A 158 5.88 7.59 13.92
N ALA A 159 5.84 8.91 14.11
CA ALA A 159 6.93 9.80 13.71
C ALA A 159 7.85 10.06 14.91
N VAL A 160 9.12 10.29 14.65
CA VAL A 160 10.05 10.61 15.75
C VAL A 160 9.71 11.99 16.28
N PRO A 161 9.43 12.15 17.57
CA PRO A 161 9.19 13.47 18.14
C PRO A 161 10.43 14.36 17.93
N ARG A 162 10.20 15.62 17.61
CA ARG A 162 11.25 16.62 17.59
C ARG A 162 11.68 16.99 19.00
#